data_207e3e0e4e064921a9e2cbf4c5de9f78
#
_entry.id   207e3e0e4e064921a9e2cbf4c5de9f78
#
_cell.length_a   1.000
_cell.length_b   1.000
_cell.length_c   1.000
_cell.angle_alpha   90.00
_cell.angle_beta   90.00
_cell.angle_gamma   90.00
#
_symmetry.space_group_name_H-M   'P 1'
#
loop_
_entity.id
_entity.type
_entity.pdbx_description
1 polymer ?
#
loop_
_entity_poly.entity_id
_entity_poly.type
_entity_poly.pdbx_seq_one_letter_code
_entity_poly.pdbx_strand_id
1 'polypeptide(L)'
;MIVTLLFSQHASLPPHQSGGFDHADVHLESGRVYVAHTATGTVEVIDGESAKHMATIAGCPEASGVICAQNDNLVFAAARGAGKILVIDALANCVLCEVQAGSMPNGLAWDSRRKQLLVADVEDNHARLIDPYSKKLVFAVKLAGRPRWAAYSRKLDRLLVNIREPAGVAILAPENMLQESFLPVSIAGPHGLEVDDRNGIAYVACDGGAVVVLDISRGNEQAVVRIGGGPDAVWLNTERHRLYCAIGKPGVIEVIDTQKTIVAEKVSTEEGAHTFTFDKKRQKLYAFLPKSCGMTVFKET
;
A
#
# COMPACT_ATOMS: atom_id res chain seq x y z
N MET A 1 -24.87 1.32 -16.68
CA MET A 1 -23.53 1.29 -16.09
C MET A 1 -23.67 1.77 -14.64
N ILE A 2 -23.36 0.96 -13.66
CA ILE A 2 -23.44 1.39 -12.25
C ILE A 2 -22.16 2.16 -11.98
N VAL A 3 -22.24 3.46 -11.73
CA VAL A 3 -21.09 4.28 -11.33
C VAL A 3 -20.73 3.90 -9.90
N THR A 4 -19.49 3.49 -9.70
CA THR A 4 -19.01 2.99 -8.40
C THR A 4 -18.36 4.12 -7.58
N LEU A 5 -17.62 5.01 -8.25
CA LEU A 5 -16.91 6.11 -7.63
C LEU A 5 -17.43 7.44 -8.16
N LEU A 6 -18.08 8.21 -7.30
CA LEU A 6 -18.57 9.55 -7.62
C LEU A 6 -17.57 10.59 -7.12
N PHE A 7 -17.19 11.52 -8.00
CA PHE A 7 -16.42 12.69 -7.60
C PHE A 7 -17.12 13.43 -6.45
N SER A 8 -16.40 13.74 -5.40
CA SER A 8 -16.91 14.45 -4.22
C SER A 8 -16.30 15.83 -4.08
N GLN A 9 -14.96 15.90 -4.06
CA GLN A 9 -14.24 17.17 -3.89
C GLN A 9 -12.78 17.05 -4.34
N HIS A 10 -12.14 18.21 -4.46
CA HIS A 10 -10.72 18.33 -4.72
C HIS A 10 -10.07 19.17 -3.61
N ALA A 11 -8.83 18.84 -3.24
CA ALA A 11 -8.06 19.58 -2.25
C ALA A 11 -6.63 19.80 -2.71
N SER A 12 -6.06 20.95 -2.37
CA SER A 12 -4.65 21.24 -2.60
C SER A 12 -3.80 20.72 -1.44
N LEU A 13 -2.63 20.20 -1.76
CA LEU A 13 -1.60 19.76 -0.84
C LEU A 13 -0.35 20.64 -0.98
N PRO A 14 0.62 20.54 -0.06
CA PRO A 14 1.87 21.28 -0.18
C PRO A 14 2.51 21.08 -1.56
N PRO A 15 2.96 22.18 -2.20
CA PRO A 15 3.47 22.12 -3.57
C PRO A 15 4.84 21.49 -3.66
N HIS A 16 5.14 20.88 -4.82
CA HIS A 16 6.45 20.38 -5.22
C HIS A 16 6.70 20.71 -6.70
N GLN A 17 7.96 20.69 -7.13
CA GLN A 17 8.32 20.98 -8.53
C GLN A 17 8.34 19.72 -9.40
N SER A 18 8.76 18.60 -8.84
CA SER A 18 8.85 17.31 -9.54
C SER A 18 8.70 16.17 -8.55
N GLY A 19 8.40 14.95 -9.04
CA GLY A 19 8.11 13.79 -8.20
C GLY A 19 6.61 13.70 -7.90
N GLY A 20 6.26 13.31 -6.70
CA GLY A 20 4.86 13.12 -6.33
C GLY A 20 4.70 12.47 -4.98
N PHE A 21 3.67 11.65 -4.91
CA PHE A 21 3.27 10.89 -3.74
C PHE A 21 3.56 9.40 -3.98
N ASP A 22 3.79 8.68 -2.89
CA ASP A 22 3.92 7.22 -2.88
C ASP A 22 2.80 6.63 -2.00
N HIS A 23 3.00 5.64 -1.19
CA HIS A 23 1.93 4.97 -0.44
C HIS A 23 1.15 5.92 0.48
N ALA A 24 -0.12 5.55 0.74
CA ALA A 24 -1.00 6.25 1.66
C ALA A 24 -1.86 5.26 2.43
N ASP A 25 -2.28 5.65 3.63
CA ASP A 25 -3.23 4.87 4.43
C ASP A 25 -4.13 5.80 5.27
N VAL A 26 -5.25 5.26 5.73
CA VAL A 26 -6.23 5.96 6.57
C VAL A 26 -6.24 5.39 7.97
N HIS A 27 -6.05 6.24 8.97
CA HIS A 27 -6.35 5.90 10.35
C HIS A 27 -7.86 5.97 10.56
N LEU A 28 -8.51 4.81 10.51
CA LEU A 28 -9.97 4.68 10.38
C LEU A 28 -10.77 5.28 11.54
N GLU A 29 -10.21 5.30 12.75
CA GLU A 29 -10.89 5.87 13.91
C GLU A 29 -10.96 7.38 13.82
N SER A 30 -9.83 8.05 13.60
CA SER A 30 -9.78 9.50 13.49
C SER A 30 -10.23 10.03 12.12
N GLY A 31 -10.21 9.19 11.07
CA GLY A 31 -10.45 9.57 9.69
C GLY A 31 -9.30 10.37 9.07
N ARG A 32 -8.13 10.40 9.70
CA ARG A 32 -6.96 11.05 9.13
C ARG A 32 -6.35 10.20 8.03
N VAL A 33 -6.02 10.85 6.94
CA VAL A 33 -5.33 10.26 5.80
C VAL A 33 -3.87 10.66 5.88
N TYR A 34 -2.98 9.69 5.80
CA TYR A 34 -1.53 9.88 5.77
C TYR A 34 -1.00 9.48 4.40
N VAL A 35 -0.19 10.32 3.79
CA VAL A 35 0.44 10.02 2.50
C VAL A 35 1.91 10.38 2.50
N ALA A 36 2.72 9.48 1.97
CA ALA A 36 4.13 9.74 1.69
C ALA A 36 4.23 10.76 0.56
N HIS A 37 4.81 11.92 0.85
CA HIS A 37 5.11 12.96 -0.12
C HIS A 37 6.59 12.85 -0.49
N THR A 38 6.88 11.94 -1.41
CA THR A 38 8.24 11.57 -1.81
C THR A 38 9.04 12.78 -2.30
N ALA A 39 8.36 13.66 -3.05
CA ALA A 39 8.96 14.85 -3.64
C ALA A 39 9.53 15.86 -2.61
N THR A 40 8.94 15.92 -1.41
CA THR A 40 9.34 16.86 -0.35
C THR A 40 10.04 16.17 0.83
N GLY A 41 10.04 14.84 0.86
CA GLY A 41 10.61 14.07 1.98
C GLY A 41 9.80 14.22 3.27
N THR A 42 8.46 14.24 3.15
CA THR A 42 7.53 14.45 4.24
C THR A 42 6.39 13.41 4.22
N VAL A 43 5.62 13.36 5.30
CA VAL A 43 4.31 12.69 5.33
C VAL A 43 3.25 13.77 5.54
N GLU A 44 2.31 13.88 4.59
CA GLU A 44 1.21 14.81 4.73
C GLU A 44 0.05 14.17 5.48
N VAL A 45 -0.60 14.96 6.34
CA VAL A 45 -1.77 14.56 7.11
C VAL A 45 -2.98 15.36 6.67
N ILE A 46 -4.03 14.66 6.29
CA ILE A 46 -5.25 15.26 5.75
C ILE A 46 -6.44 14.83 6.62
N ASP A 47 -7.34 15.74 6.90
CA ASP A 47 -8.65 15.42 7.46
C ASP A 47 -9.52 14.78 6.37
N GLY A 48 -9.84 13.49 6.52
CA GLY A 48 -10.55 12.74 5.48
C GLY A 48 -12.03 13.18 5.32
N GLU A 49 -12.62 13.85 6.31
CA GLU A 49 -14.00 14.34 6.18
C GLU A 49 -14.06 15.62 5.36
N SER A 50 -13.26 16.60 5.73
CA SER A 50 -13.24 17.91 5.06
C SER A 50 -12.25 18.01 3.91
N ALA A 51 -11.38 17.01 3.71
CA ALA A 51 -10.25 16.96 2.78
C ALA A 51 -9.24 18.11 2.96
N LYS A 52 -9.18 18.71 4.15
CA LYS A 52 -8.23 19.78 4.45
C LYS A 52 -6.88 19.21 4.89
N HIS A 53 -5.81 19.77 4.36
CA HIS A 53 -4.46 19.53 4.86
C HIS A 53 -4.36 20.00 6.32
N MET A 54 -3.88 19.12 7.20
CA MET A 54 -3.80 19.37 8.65
C MET A 54 -2.37 19.62 9.13
N ALA A 55 -1.44 18.80 8.66
CA ALA A 55 -0.06 18.83 9.12
C ALA A 55 0.90 18.23 8.09
N THR A 56 2.15 18.66 8.15
CA THR A 56 3.28 18.09 7.45
C THR A 56 4.27 17.52 8.47
N ILE A 57 4.54 16.23 8.40
CA ILE A 57 5.52 15.54 9.24
C ILE A 57 6.83 15.47 8.47
N ALA A 58 7.82 16.24 8.91
CA ALA A 58 9.13 16.31 8.27
C ALA A 58 10.05 15.15 8.66
N GLY A 59 11.22 15.04 7.99
CA GLY A 59 12.26 14.07 8.34
C GLY A 59 12.08 12.69 7.71
N CYS A 60 11.31 12.59 6.61
CA CYS A 60 11.08 11.37 5.88
C CYS A 60 11.68 11.44 4.46
N PRO A 61 13.02 11.56 4.29
CA PRO A 61 13.63 11.71 2.96
C PRO A 61 13.25 10.53 2.05
N GLU A 62 12.88 10.86 0.81
CA GLU A 62 12.31 9.89 -0.14
C GLU A 62 11.16 9.07 0.47
N ALA A 63 10.22 9.74 1.15
CA ALA A 63 9.05 9.11 1.76
C ALA A 63 8.39 8.11 0.80
N SER A 64 8.13 6.88 1.26
CA SER A 64 7.59 5.81 0.41
C SER A 64 6.46 5.03 1.09
N GLY A 65 6.73 3.92 1.77
CA GLY A 65 5.69 3.15 2.47
C GLY A 65 5.01 3.94 3.58
N VAL A 66 3.69 3.94 3.63
CA VAL A 66 2.89 4.44 4.77
C VAL A 66 1.83 3.42 5.13
N ILE A 67 1.71 3.06 6.43
CA ILE A 67 0.67 2.16 6.93
C ILE A 67 0.25 2.56 8.36
N CYS A 68 -1.04 2.42 8.66
CA CYS A 68 -1.63 2.71 9.97
C CYS A 68 -1.83 1.41 10.78
N ALA A 69 -1.24 1.35 11.97
CA ALA A 69 -1.56 0.33 12.96
C ALA A 69 -2.84 0.73 13.71
N GLN A 70 -3.98 0.38 13.15
CA GLN A 70 -5.31 0.90 13.49
C GLN A 70 -5.66 0.89 14.99
N ASN A 71 -5.31 -0.20 15.69
CA ASN A 71 -5.65 -0.38 17.11
C ASN A 71 -4.59 0.16 18.08
N ASP A 72 -3.47 0.61 17.55
CA ASP A 72 -2.32 1.08 18.35
C ASP A 72 -2.10 2.59 18.22
N ASN A 73 -2.94 3.29 17.45
CA ASN A 73 -2.81 4.71 17.14
C ASN A 73 -1.41 5.10 16.62
N LEU A 74 -0.79 4.19 15.87
CA LEU A 74 0.50 4.42 15.23
C LEU A 74 0.39 4.48 13.71
N VAL A 75 1.23 5.29 13.12
CA VAL A 75 1.49 5.31 11.68
C VAL A 75 2.97 5.05 11.46
N PHE A 76 3.29 4.18 10.52
CA PHE A 76 4.64 3.92 10.10
C PHE A 76 4.88 4.54 8.73
N ALA A 77 6.01 5.21 8.57
CA ALA A 77 6.42 5.79 7.30
C ALA A 77 7.87 5.41 6.99
N ALA A 78 8.09 4.91 5.78
CA ALA A 78 9.42 4.55 5.31
C ALA A 78 10.16 5.78 4.78
N ALA A 79 11.19 6.21 5.51
CA ALA A 79 12.17 7.21 5.07
C ALA A 79 13.25 6.49 4.24
N ARG A 80 12.92 6.20 2.98
CA ARG A 80 13.72 5.39 2.08
C ARG A 80 15.13 5.93 1.91
N GLY A 81 15.28 7.24 1.73
CA GLY A 81 16.58 7.91 1.58
C GLY A 81 17.44 7.91 2.85
N ALA A 82 16.89 7.53 4.01
CA ALA A 82 17.61 7.42 5.29
C ALA A 82 17.71 5.98 5.82
N GLY A 83 17.10 5.01 5.14
CA GLY A 83 17.10 3.61 5.57
C GLY A 83 16.33 3.36 6.88
N LYS A 84 15.33 4.19 7.20
CA LYS A 84 14.63 4.19 8.48
C LYS A 84 13.12 4.10 8.32
N ILE A 85 12.47 3.69 9.40
CA ILE A 85 11.02 3.85 9.59
C ILE A 85 10.78 4.92 10.65
N LEU A 86 9.96 5.89 10.33
CA LEU A 86 9.38 6.82 11.30
C LEU A 86 8.20 6.14 11.98
N VAL A 87 8.17 6.15 13.31
CA VAL A 87 7.01 5.74 14.12
C VAL A 87 6.30 7.03 14.56
N ILE A 88 5.09 7.20 14.11
CA ILE A 88 4.31 8.44 14.24
C ILE A 88 3.09 8.18 15.13
N ASP A 89 2.80 9.09 16.05
CA ASP A 89 1.54 9.11 16.79
C ASP A 89 0.41 9.59 15.86
N ALA A 90 -0.59 8.75 15.64
CA ALA A 90 -1.72 9.04 14.74
C ALA A 90 -2.66 10.14 15.29
N LEU A 91 -2.62 10.45 16.56
CA LEU A 91 -3.48 11.47 17.17
C LEU A 91 -2.75 12.80 17.33
N ALA A 92 -1.47 12.76 17.69
CA ALA A 92 -0.64 13.95 17.87
C ALA A 92 0.02 14.43 16.56
N ASN A 93 0.09 13.60 15.52
CA ASN A 93 0.80 13.86 14.25
C ASN A 93 2.29 14.21 14.47
N CYS A 94 2.95 13.53 15.38
CA CYS A 94 4.35 13.75 15.68
C CYS A 94 5.14 12.44 15.63
N VAL A 95 6.43 12.53 15.29
CA VAL A 95 7.35 11.40 15.31
C VAL A 95 7.68 11.03 16.75
N LEU A 96 7.36 9.80 17.16
CA LEU A 96 7.71 9.24 18.47
C LEU A 96 9.14 8.72 18.49
N CYS A 97 9.57 8.08 17.42
CA CYS A 97 10.93 7.58 17.26
C CYS A 97 11.20 7.18 15.81
N GLU A 98 12.47 6.85 15.55
CA GLU A 98 12.95 6.26 14.30
C GLU A 98 13.53 4.87 14.58
N VAL A 99 13.36 3.94 13.63
CA VAL A 99 13.93 2.58 13.71
C VAL A 99 14.71 2.31 12.44
N GLN A 100 15.95 1.85 12.57
CA GLN A 100 16.76 1.45 11.42
C GLN A 100 16.12 0.23 10.73
N ALA A 101 15.96 0.28 9.39
CA ALA A 101 15.16 -0.69 8.65
C ALA A 101 15.82 -1.22 7.37
N GLY A 102 17.05 -0.85 7.08
CA GLY A 102 17.78 -1.34 5.91
C GLY A 102 18.33 -0.22 5.04
N SER A 103 18.56 -0.53 3.76
CA SER A 103 19.15 0.43 2.80
C SER A 103 18.07 1.31 2.16
N MET A 104 16.96 0.68 1.73
CA MET A 104 15.91 1.34 0.94
C MET A 104 14.52 0.77 1.27
N PRO A 105 14.00 0.99 2.52
CA PRO A 105 12.70 0.49 2.95
C PRO A 105 11.58 1.06 2.09
N ASN A 106 10.59 0.22 1.72
CA ASN A 106 9.49 0.61 0.83
C ASN A 106 8.16 -0.01 1.26
N GLY A 107 7.87 -1.27 0.88
CA GLY A 107 6.62 -1.94 1.23
C GLY A 107 6.54 -2.26 2.72
N LEU A 108 5.39 -2.00 3.32
CA LEU A 108 5.14 -2.19 4.75
C LEU A 108 3.95 -3.10 4.98
N ALA A 109 4.01 -3.96 6.01
CA ALA A 109 2.86 -4.72 6.49
C ALA A 109 2.87 -4.82 8.02
N TRP A 110 1.71 -4.59 8.65
CA TRP A 110 1.57 -4.62 10.10
C TRP A 110 1.03 -5.95 10.61
N ASP A 111 1.87 -6.70 11.33
CA ASP A 111 1.41 -7.86 12.10
C ASP A 111 0.76 -7.38 13.40
N SER A 112 -0.56 -7.27 13.38
CA SER A 112 -1.35 -6.79 14.52
C SER A 112 -1.41 -7.78 15.70
N ARG A 113 -1.02 -9.04 15.51
CA ARG A 113 -0.97 -10.03 16.59
C ARG A 113 0.30 -9.89 17.41
N ARG A 114 1.45 -9.77 16.73
CA ARG A 114 2.76 -9.66 17.37
C ARG A 114 3.20 -8.23 17.59
N LYS A 115 2.44 -7.27 17.04
CA LYS A 115 2.77 -5.84 17.04
C LYS A 115 4.15 -5.56 16.46
N GLN A 116 4.38 -6.16 15.31
CA GLN A 116 5.63 -6.05 14.54
C GLN A 116 5.37 -5.55 13.14
N LEU A 117 6.30 -4.78 12.61
CA LEU A 117 6.22 -4.23 11.26
C LEU A 117 7.17 -4.98 10.33
N LEU A 118 6.60 -5.58 9.28
CA LEU A 118 7.38 -6.06 8.15
C LEU A 118 7.77 -4.87 7.26
N VAL A 119 9.02 -4.86 6.86
CA VAL A 119 9.61 -3.88 5.94
C VAL A 119 10.24 -4.62 4.77
N ALA A 120 9.78 -4.35 3.56
CA ALA A 120 10.37 -4.82 2.32
C ALA A 120 11.42 -3.81 1.83
N ASP A 121 12.68 -4.21 1.73
CA ASP A 121 13.78 -3.37 1.27
C ASP A 121 14.07 -3.64 -0.22
N VAL A 122 13.85 -2.63 -1.04
CA VAL A 122 13.88 -2.76 -2.50
C VAL A 122 15.29 -2.73 -3.11
N GLU A 123 16.32 -2.41 -2.33
CA GLU A 123 17.71 -2.34 -2.80
C GLU A 123 18.47 -3.63 -2.48
N ASP A 124 18.40 -4.10 -1.25
CA ASP A 124 19.19 -5.25 -0.81
C ASP A 124 18.44 -6.59 -0.85
N ASN A 125 17.20 -6.57 -1.32
CA ASN A 125 16.35 -7.76 -1.45
C ASN A 125 16.08 -8.47 -0.11
N HIS A 126 15.88 -7.73 0.96
CA HIS A 126 15.52 -8.29 2.26
C HIS A 126 14.09 -7.93 2.67
N ALA A 127 13.48 -8.84 3.40
CA ALA A 127 12.37 -8.53 4.28
C ALA A 127 12.91 -8.46 5.72
N ARG A 128 12.52 -7.42 6.43
CA ARG A 128 12.91 -7.19 7.82
C ARG A 128 11.68 -7.08 8.70
N LEU A 129 11.76 -7.66 9.88
CA LEU A 129 10.74 -7.54 10.91
C LEU A 129 11.29 -6.65 12.02
N ILE A 130 10.61 -5.55 12.29
CA ILE A 130 10.99 -4.62 13.35
C ILE A 130 9.93 -4.57 14.44
N ASP A 131 10.37 -4.41 15.67
CA ASP A 131 9.52 -4.11 16.81
C ASP A 131 9.60 -2.60 17.09
N PRO A 132 8.54 -1.85 16.82
CA PRO A 132 8.52 -0.40 16.98
C PRO A 132 8.55 0.04 18.46
N TYR A 133 8.17 -0.82 19.40
CA TYR A 133 8.14 -0.51 20.83
C TYR A 133 9.53 -0.63 21.46
N SER A 134 10.24 -1.72 21.16
CA SER A 134 11.64 -1.86 21.57
C SER A 134 12.62 -1.14 20.66
N LYS A 135 12.16 -0.63 19.50
CA LYS A 135 12.94 0.08 18.49
C LYS A 135 14.06 -0.79 17.89
N LYS A 136 13.80 -2.07 17.72
CA LYS A 136 14.82 -3.04 17.30
C LYS A 136 14.41 -3.77 16.02
N LEU A 137 15.42 -4.10 15.23
CA LEU A 137 15.33 -5.16 14.22
C LEU A 137 15.22 -6.50 14.95
N VAL A 138 14.17 -7.27 14.64
CA VAL A 138 13.90 -8.59 15.22
C VAL A 138 14.48 -9.69 14.34
N PHE A 139 14.13 -9.64 13.05
CA PHE A 139 14.59 -10.59 12.04
C PHE A 139 14.89 -9.90 10.71
N ALA A 140 15.76 -10.52 9.92
CA ALA A 140 15.96 -10.19 8.52
C ALA A 140 16.13 -11.48 7.72
N VAL A 141 15.49 -11.54 6.55
CA VAL A 141 15.62 -12.66 5.62
C VAL A 141 15.87 -12.12 4.21
N LYS A 142 16.82 -12.75 3.50
CA LYS A 142 17.06 -12.47 2.10
C LYS A 142 16.00 -13.14 1.25
N LEU A 143 15.39 -12.38 0.35
CA LEU A 143 14.39 -12.83 -0.60
C LEU A 143 15.03 -13.23 -1.94
N ALA A 144 14.27 -13.98 -2.75
CA ALA A 144 14.73 -14.43 -4.06
C ALA A 144 15.03 -13.30 -5.05
N GLY A 145 14.46 -12.11 -4.83
CA GLY A 145 14.66 -10.94 -5.67
C GLY A 145 14.05 -9.67 -5.06
N ARG A 146 13.91 -8.63 -5.87
CA ARG A 146 13.46 -7.31 -5.44
C ARG A 146 12.02 -7.34 -4.92
N PRO A 147 11.81 -7.08 -3.62
CA PRO A 147 10.46 -7.01 -3.05
C PRO A 147 9.78 -5.69 -3.40
N ARG A 148 8.45 -5.70 -3.30
CA ARG A 148 7.61 -4.51 -3.47
C ARG A 148 6.59 -4.43 -2.34
N TRP A 149 5.29 -4.50 -2.61
CA TRP A 149 4.25 -4.49 -1.59
C TRP A 149 4.30 -5.73 -0.71
N ALA A 150 3.88 -5.53 0.53
CA ALA A 150 3.75 -6.59 1.51
C ALA A 150 2.36 -6.54 2.16
N ALA A 151 1.89 -7.67 2.67
CA ALA A 151 0.64 -7.79 3.39
C ALA A 151 0.78 -8.79 4.55
N TYR A 152 -0.02 -8.60 5.59
CA TYR A 152 -0.19 -9.59 6.65
C TYR A 152 -1.59 -10.20 6.57
N SER A 153 -1.65 -11.50 6.35
CA SER A 153 -2.87 -12.27 6.45
C SER A 153 -3.09 -12.72 7.88
N ARG A 154 -4.07 -12.13 8.55
CA ARG A 154 -4.38 -12.47 9.94
C ARG A 154 -4.98 -13.86 10.08
N LYS A 155 -5.76 -14.32 9.09
CA LYS A 155 -6.38 -15.65 9.11
C LYS A 155 -5.36 -16.75 8.92
N LEU A 156 -4.46 -16.59 7.95
CA LEU A 156 -3.40 -17.56 7.67
C LEU A 156 -2.24 -17.45 8.64
N ASP A 157 -2.13 -16.32 9.35
CA ASP A 157 -0.99 -15.96 10.19
C ASP A 157 0.32 -16.00 9.39
N ARG A 158 0.34 -15.31 8.25
CA ARG A 158 1.47 -15.25 7.30
C ARG A 158 1.71 -13.84 6.81
N LEU A 159 2.98 -13.57 6.56
CA LEU A 159 3.44 -12.38 5.86
C LEU A 159 3.61 -12.74 4.39
N LEU A 160 3.07 -11.90 3.50
CA LEU A 160 3.15 -12.04 2.05
C LEU A 160 3.97 -10.88 1.49
N VAL A 161 4.90 -11.18 0.58
CA VAL A 161 5.74 -10.16 -0.05
C VAL A 161 5.78 -10.39 -1.55
N ASN A 162 5.35 -9.42 -2.33
CA ASN A 162 5.52 -9.44 -3.78
C ASN A 162 6.99 -9.36 -4.15
N ILE A 163 7.46 -10.28 -5.01
CA ILE A 163 8.80 -10.29 -5.59
C ILE A 163 8.66 -9.98 -7.08
N ARG A 164 9.40 -8.96 -7.51
CA ARG A 164 9.30 -8.46 -8.88
C ARG A 164 9.92 -9.42 -9.90
N GLU A 165 11.09 -9.97 -9.56
CA GLU A 165 11.86 -10.91 -10.36
C GLU A 165 12.67 -11.83 -9.44
N PRO A 166 12.48 -13.16 -9.48
CA PRO A 166 11.45 -13.88 -10.26
C PRO A 166 10.03 -13.47 -9.82
N ALA A 167 9.09 -13.41 -10.79
CA ALA A 167 7.74 -12.93 -10.51
C ALA A 167 6.96 -13.89 -9.61
N GLY A 168 6.51 -13.42 -8.44
CA GLY A 168 5.78 -14.24 -7.49
C GLY A 168 5.56 -13.58 -6.13
N VAL A 169 5.01 -14.36 -5.21
CA VAL A 169 4.74 -13.96 -3.82
C VAL A 169 5.50 -14.87 -2.88
N ALA A 170 6.39 -14.30 -2.06
CA ALA A 170 7.02 -15.02 -0.96
C ALA A 170 6.08 -15.06 0.24
N ILE A 171 5.93 -16.24 0.84
CA ILE A 171 5.14 -16.48 2.05
C ILE A 171 6.11 -16.73 3.20
N LEU A 172 6.05 -15.87 4.23
CA LEU A 172 6.96 -15.92 5.37
C LEU A 172 6.20 -16.22 6.66
N ALA A 173 6.78 -17.04 7.51
CA ALA A 173 6.32 -17.27 8.87
C ALA A 173 6.68 -16.07 9.76
N PRO A 174 5.71 -15.40 10.41
CA PRO A 174 6.00 -14.17 11.15
C PRO A 174 6.86 -14.39 12.41
N GLU A 175 6.85 -15.60 13.00
CA GLU A 175 7.58 -15.90 14.23
C GLU A 175 9.10 -16.01 14.07
N ASN A 176 9.60 -16.30 12.86
CA ASN A 176 11.03 -16.51 12.61
C ASN A 176 11.48 -16.04 11.23
N MET A 177 10.57 -15.46 10.41
CA MET A 177 10.79 -15.01 9.03
C MET A 177 11.24 -16.11 8.07
N LEU A 178 11.01 -17.39 8.42
CA LEU A 178 11.28 -18.49 7.49
C LEU A 178 10.37 -18.38 6.27
N GLN A 179 10.96 -18.41 5.07
CA GLN A 179 10.19 -18.51 3.84
C GLN A 179 9.66 -19.93 3.69
N GLU A 180 8.35 -20.10 3.88
CA GLU A 180 7.67 -21.39 3.79
C GLU A 180 7.37 -21.80 2.35
N SER A 181 7.05 -20.81 1.50
CA SER A 181 6.78 -21.05 0.09
C SER A 181 7.06 -19.82 -0.77
N PHE A 182 7.12 -20.06 -2.07
CA PHE A 182 7.14 -19.04 -3.11
C PHE A 182 6.08 -19.41 -4.15
N LEU A 183 5.12 -18.53 -4.35
CA LEU A 183 4.01 -18.73 -5.27
C LEU A 183 4.29 -17.95 -6.56
N PRO A 184 4.71 -18.61 -7.64
CA PRO A 184 5.00 -17.93 -8.91
C PRO A 184 3.72 -17.36 -9.51
N VAL A 185 3.83 -16.22 -10.22
CA VAL A 185 2.76 -15.65 -11.02
C VAL A 185 3.17 -15.51 -12.48
N SER A 186 2.19 -15.69 -13.38
CA SER A 186 2.42 -15.71 -14.83
C SER A 186 2.69 -14.34 -15.45
N ILE A 187 2.44 -13.25 -14.71
CA ILE A 187 2.58 -11.87 -15.18
C ILE A 187 3.81 -11.23 -14.53
N ALA A 188 4.62 -10.59 -15.35
CA ALA A 188 5.86 -9.95 -14.89
C ALA A 188 5.61 -8.75 -13.98
N GLY A 189 6.52 -8.58 -13.00
CA GLY A 189 6.60 -7.41 -12.15
C GLY A 189 5.48 -7.29 -11.12
N PRO A 190 5.26 -8.28 -10.22
CA PRO A 190 4.42 -8.09 -9.05
C PRO A 190 4.74 -6.80 -8.31
N HIS A 191 3.73 -5.96 -8.08
CA HIS A 191 3.84 -4.63 -7.49
C HIS A 191 2.88 -4.48 -6.32
N GLY A 192 1.62 -4.06 -6.57
CA GLY A 192 0.60 -3.95 -5.54
C GLY A 192 0.08 -5.31 -5.07
N LEU A 193 -0.31 -5.40 -3.79
CA LEU A 193 -0.78 -6.65 -3.17
C LEU A 193 -1.93 -6.37 -2.21
N GLU A 194 -3.04 -7.09 -2.39
CA GLU A 194 -4.15 -7.13 -1.44
C GLU A 194 -4.53 -8.57 -1.13
N VAL A 195 -5.02 -8.82 0.08
CA VAL A 195 -5.40 -10.16 0.55
C VAL A 195 -6.85 -10.20 1.02
N ASP A 196 -7.64 -11.05 0.40
CA ASP A 196 -8.94 -11.47 0.95
C ASP A 196 -8.73 -12.59 1.96
N ASP A 197 -8.61 -12.22 3.21
CA ASP A 197 -8.44 -13.16 4.32
C ASP A 197 -9.59 -14.17 4.45
N ARG A 198 -10.82 -13.80 4.07
CA ARG A 198 -11.98 -14.69 4.20
C ARG A 198 -11.87 -15.88 3.25
N ASN A 199 -11.44 -15.60 2.03
CA ASN A 199 -11.37 -16.58 0.96
C ASN A 199 -9.97 -17.15 0.73
N GLY A 200 -8.92 -16.58 1.36
CA GLY A 200 -7.54 -17.02 1.18
C GLY A 200 -7.00 -16.68 -0.23
N ILE A 201 -7.43 -15.55 -0.78
CA ILE A 201 -7.06 -15.08 -2.12
C ILE A 201 -6.14 -13.87 -2.00
N ALA A 202 -5.06 -13.87 -2.76
CA ALA A 202 -4.23 -12.70 -2.99
C ALA A 202 -4.52 -12.11 -4.38
N TYR A 203 -4.64 -10.79 -4.44
CA TYR A 203 -4.73 -10.02 -5.67
C TYR A 203 -3.37 -9.37 -5.91
N VAL A 204 -2.66 -9.87 -6.90
CA VAL A 204 -1.29 -9.44 -7.24
C VAL A 204 -1.36 -8.56 -8.47
N ALA A 205 -1.22 -7.26 -8.28
CA ALA A 205 -1.21 -6.29 -9.37
C ALA A 205 0.21 -6.20 -9.95
N CYS A 206 0.33 -6.42 -11.28
CA CYS A 206 1.61 -6.61 -11.95
C CYS A 206 1.88 -5.53 -12.98
N ASP A 207 3.13 -5.05 -13.05
CA ASP A 207 3.60 -4.07 -14.05
C ASP A 207 3.33 -4.53 -15.50
N GLY A 208 3.21 -5.83 -15.73
CA GLY A 208 2.81 -6.42 -17.02
C GLY A 208 1.34 -6.18 -17.44
N GLY A 209 0.63 -5.27 -16.73
CA GLY A 209 -0.72 -4.82 -17.10
C GLY A 209 -1.82 -5.82 -16.77
N ALA A 210 -1.73 -6.47 -15.63
CA ALA A 210 -2.78 -7.37 -15.16
C ALA A 210 -2.79 -7.49 -13.63
N VAL A 211 -3.93 -7.91 -13.10
CA VAL A 211 -4.07 -8.42 -11.73
C VAL A 211 -4.19 -9.93 -11.79
N VAL A 212 -3.31 -10.64 -11.10
CA VAL A 212 -3.37 -12.08 -10.91
C VAL A 212 -4.16 -12.38 -9.66
N VAL A 213 -5.16 -13.25 -9.75
CA VAL A 213 -5.94 -13.77 -8.63
C VAL A 213 -5.33 -15.10 -8.21
N LEU A 214 -4.71 -15.13 -7.05
CA LEU A 214 -3.90 -16.25 -6.55
C LEU A 214 -4.56 -16.90 -5.33
N ASP A 215 -4.83 -18.20 -5.38
CA ASP A 215 -5.22 -18.98 -4.20
C ASP A 215 -3.98 -19.26 -3.36
N ILE A 216 -3.91 -18.64 -2.18
CA ILE A 216 -2.72 -18.73 -1.32
C ILE A 216 -2.54 -20.17 -0.79
N SER A 217 -3.63 -20.83 -0.46
CA SER A 217 -3.59 -22.17 0.16
C SER A 217 -3.22 -23.27 -0.83
N ARG A 218 -3.67 -23.14 -2.09
CA ARG A 218 -3.38 -24.10 -3.16
C ARG A 218 -2.12 -23.73 -3.95
N GLY A 219 -1.68 -22.47 -3.83
CA GLY A 219 -0.50 -21.98 -4.53
C GLY A 219 -0.67 -21.85 -6.04
N ASN A 220 -1.90 -21.65 -6.53
CA ASN A 220 -2.18 -21.58 -7.96
C ASN A 220 -2.99 -20.35 -8.35
N GLU A 221 -2.76 -19.86 -9.57
CA GLU A 221 -3.56 -18.81 -10.18
C GLU A 221 -4.97 -19.31 -10.49
N GLN A 222 -5.98 -18.53 -10.09
CA GLN A 222 -7.37 -18.78 -10.41
C GLN A 222 -7.83 -17.97 -11.63
N ALA A 223 -7.32 -16.75 -11.79
CA ALA A 223 -7.65 -15.86 -12.89
C ALA A 223 -6.57 -14.81 -13.13
N VAL A 224 -6.58 -14.23 -14.32
CA VAL A 224 -5.78 -13.08 -14.72
C VAL A 224 -6.72 -12.02 -15.32
N VAL A 225 -6.80 -10.86 -14.68
CA VAL A 225 -7.62 -9.73 -15.12
C VAL A 225 -6.72 -8.71 -15.81
N ARG A 226 -6.88 -8.51 -17.11
CA ARG A 226 -6.13 -7.49 -17.87
C ARG A 226 -6.61 -6.10 -17.49
N ILE A 227 -5.67 -5.19 -17.28
CA ILE A 227 -5.87 -3.78 -16.91
C ILE A 227 -5.14 -2.85 -17.88
N GLY A 228 -5.45 -1.56 -17.84
CA GLY A 228 -5.01 -0.60 -18.86
C GLY A 228 -3.55 -0.15 -18.77
N GLY A 229 -2.75 -0.65 -17.81
CA GLY A 229 -1.35 -0.27 -17.66
C GLY A 229 -0.70 -0.91 -16.44
N GLY A 230 0.51 -0.47 -16.09
CA GLY A 230 1.19 -0.89 -14.86
C GLY A 230 0.51 -0.27 -13.63
N PRO A 231 -0.03 -1.08 -12.72
CA PRO A 231 -0.62 -0.62 -11.48
C PRO A 231 0.45 -0.35 -10.42
N ASP A 232 0.13 0.51 -9.44
CA ASP A 232 0.93 0.66 -8.23
C ASP A 232 0.06 0.36 -7.01
N ALA A 233 -0.66 1.36 -6.49
CA ALA A 233 -1.56 1.14 -5.36
C ALA A 233 -2.78 0.32 -5.77
N VAL A 234 -3.14 -0.62 -4.89
CA VAL A 234 -4.38 -1.41 -4.95
C VAL A 234 -5.07 -1.39 -3.59
N TRP A 235 -6.38 -1.53 -3.59
CA TRP A 235 -7.15 -1.66 -2.36
C TRP A 235 -8.39 -2.53 -2.59
N LEU A 236 -8.64 -3.47 -1.67
CA LEU A 236 -9.71 -4.46 -1.78
C LEU A 236 -10.89 -4.12 -0.86
N ASN A 237 -12.07 -3.94 -1.44
CA ASN A 237 -13.34 -3.91 -0.73
C ASN A 237 -14.01 -5.28 -0.80
N THR A 238 -13.78 -6.11 0.22
CA THR A 238 -14.35 -7.47 0.28
C THR A 238 -15.87 -7.48 0.43
N GLU A 239 -16.46 -6.44 1.02
CA GLU A 239 -17.91 -6.35 1.25
C GLU A 239 -18.65 -6.06 -0.05
N ARG A 240 -18.03 -5.29 -0.95
CA ARG A 240 -18.62 -4.93 -2.24
C ARG A 240 -18.05 -5.72 -3.41
N HIS A 241 -17.15 -6.65 -3.15
CA HIS A 241 -16.46 -7.45 -4.17
C HIS A 241 -15.76 -6.59 -5.24
N ARG A 242 -15.02 -5.57 -4.79
CA ARG A 242 -14.34 -4.61 -5.66
C ARG A 242 -12.87 -4.51 -5.30
N LEU A 243 -12.02 -4.54 -6.33
CA LEU A 243 -10.61 -4.19 -6.21
C LEU A 243 -10.38 -2.91 -7.01
N TYR A 244 -9.82 -1.90 -6.36
CA TYR A 244 -9.42 -0.65 -7.00
C TYR A 244 -7.94 -0.74 -7.36
N CYS A 245 -7.57 -0.30 -8.58
CA CYS A 245 -6.19 -0.28 -9.06
C CYS A 245 -5.86 1.10 -9.61
N ALA A 246 -4.86 1.78 -9.05
CA ALA A 246 -4.37 3.04 -9.62
C ALA A 246 -3.35 2.76 -10.71
N ILE A 247 -3.58 3.34 -11.87
CA ILE A 247 -2.73 3.22 -13.05
C ILE A 247 -2.26 4.62 -13.45
N GLY A 248 -0.99 4.92 -13.19
CA GLY A 248 -0.43 6.26 -13.41
C GLY A 248 -0.42 6.71 -14.87
N LYS A 249 -0.37 5.78 -15.81
CA LYS A 249 -0.51 6.04 -17.26
C LYS A 249 -1.60 5.15 -17.83
N PRO A 250 -2.71 5.74 -18.26
CA PRO A 250 -2.94 7.16 -18.61
C PRO A 250 -3.42 8.07 -17.46
N GLY A 251 -3.50 7.61 -16.21
CA GLY A 251 -4.09 8.34 -15.08
C GLY A 251 -5.54 7.92 -14.88
N VAL A 252 -5.74 6.71 -14.39
CA VAL A 252 -7.08 6.13 -14.14
C VAL A 252 -7.05 5.26 -12.89
N ILE A 253 -8.19 5.16 -12.23
CA ILE A 253 -8.48 4.08 -11.29
C ILE A 253 -9.38 3.08 -12.00
N GLU A 254 -8.93 1.85 -12.16
CA GLU A 254 -9.76 0.76 -12.65
C GLU A 254 -10.40 0.03 -11.47
N VAL A 255 -11.70 -0.20 -11.58
CA VAL A 255 -12.49 -0.94 -10.60
C VAL A 255 -12.75 -2.33 -11.14
N ILE A 256 -12.23 -3.34 -10.47
CA ILE A 256 -12.39 -4.74 -10.82
C ILE A 256 -13.51 -5.35 -9.97
N ASP A 257 -14.49 -5.96 -10.63
CA ASP A 257 -15.46 -6.84 -9.99
C ASP A 257 -14.76 -8.18 -9.68
N THR A 258 -14.52 -8.45 -8.39
CA THR A 258 -13.74 -9.63 -7.97
C THR A 258 -14.53 -10.95 -8.09
N GLN A 259 -15.85 -10.91 -8.19
CA GLN A 259 -16.66 -12.10 -8.41
C GLN A 259 -16.67 -12.50 -9.90
N LYS A 260 -16.73 -11.49 -10.79
CA LYS A 260 -16.75 -11.73 -12.24
C LYS A 260 -15.37 -11.76 -12.86
N THR A 261 -14.35 -11.29 -12.12
CA THR A 261 -12.96 -11.17 -12.60
C THR A 261 -12.82 -10.34 -13.88
N ILE A 262 -13.48 -9.17 -13.90
CA ILE A 262 -13.47 -8.22 -15.02
C ILE A 262 -13.28 -6.80 -14.52
N VAL A 263 -12.73 -5.92 -15.37
CA VAL A 263 -12.77 -4.46 -15.14
C VAL A 263 -14.20 -3.99 -15.38
N ALA A 264 -14.84 -3.51 -14.32
CA ALA A 264 -16.24 -3.05 -14.35
C ALA A 264 -16.37 -1.56 -14.65
N GLU A 265 -15.38 -0.75 -14.22
CA GLU A 265 -15.38 0.70 -14.38
C GLU A 265 -13.96 1.27 -14.50
N LYS A 266 -13.84 2.41 -15.16
CA LYS A 266 -12.61 3.21 -15.24
C LYS A 266 -12.94 4.65 -14.87
N VAL A 267 -12.26 5.17 -13.85
CA VAL A 267 -12.45 6.51 -13.34
C VAL A 267 -11.20 7.33 -13.66
N SER A 268 -11.36 8.42 -14.40
CA SER A 268 -10.24 9.28 -14.78
C SER A 268 -9.67 10.01 -13.58
N THR A 269 -8.35 10.06 -13.51
CA THR A 269 -7.56 10.85 -12.59
C THR A 269 -6.52 11.68 -13.35
N GLU A 270 -5.54 12.21 -12.67
CA GLU A 270 -4.42 12.91 -13.32
C GLU A 270 -3.37 11.90 -13.80
N GLU A 271 -2.77 12.16 -14.95
CA GLU A 271 -1.63 11.35 -15.41
C GLU A 271 -0.47 11.43 -14.41
N GLY A 272 0.03 10.28 -14.01
CA GLY A 272 1.00 10.11 -12.94
C GLY A 272 0.38 9.75 -11.59
N ALA A 273 -0.95 9.89 -11.42
CA ALA A 273 -1.65 9.51 -10.19
C ALA A 273 -1.67 7.98 -10.06
N HIS A 274 -0.73 7.44 -9.30
CA HIS A 274 -0.57 6.02 -9.02
C HIS A 274 -0.80 5.66 -7.55
N THR A 275 -1.03 6.68 -6.72
CA THR A 275 -1.22 6.55 -5.26
C THR A 275 -2.65 6.90 -4.89
N PHE A 276 -3.27 6.04 -4.11
CA PHE A 276 -4.54 6.31 -3.44
C PHE A 276 -4.65 5.51 -2.14
N THR A 277 -5.63 5.85 -1.33
CA THR A 277 -6.08 5.05 -0.20
C THR A 277 -7.59 5.10 -0.05
N PHE A 278 -8.16 4.20 0.75
CA PHE A 278 -9.59 4.08 0.91
C PHE A 278 -10.03 4.04 2.38
N ASP A 279 -10.94 4.91 2.75
CA ASP A 279 -11.62 4.89 4.05
C ASP A 279 -12.87 4.02 3.99
N LYS A 280 -12.76 2.80 4.46
CA LYS A 280 -13.89 1.85 4.50
C LYS A 280 -15.01 2.24 5.47
N LYS A 281 -14.74 3.08 6.48
CA LYS A 281 -15.79 3.59 7.38
C LYS A 281 -16.62 4.67 6.74
N ARG A 282 -15.96 5.56 5.97
CA ARG A 282 -16.59 6.71 5.32
C ARG A 282 -16.93 6.48 3.86
N GLN A 283 -16.52 5.33 3.30
CA GLN A 283 -16.71 4.94 1.90
C GLN A 283 -16.15 6.00 0.94
N LYS A 284 -14.92 6.46 1.24
CA LYS A 284 -14.23 7.49 0.47
C LYS A 284 -12.88 6.96 -0.05
N LEU A 285 -12.60 7.23 -1.32
CA LEU A 285 -11.31 7.00 -1.95
C LEU A 285 -10.59 8.34 -2.14
N TYR A 286 -9.33 8.40 -1.75
CA TYR A 286 -8.47 9.58 -1.84
C TYR A 286 -7.36 9.29 -2.84
N ALA A 287 -7.43 9.89 -4.04
CA ALA A 287 -6.43 9.75 -5.11
C ALA A 287 -5.48 10.97 -5.11
N PHE A 288 -4.20 10.73 -5.04
CA PHE A 288 -3.17 11.78 -4.96
C PHE A 288 -2.67 12.15 -6.35
N LEU A 289 -2.57 13.44 -6.60
CA LEU A 289 -2.35 14.05 -7.92
C LEU A 289 -0.97 14.70 -7.99
N PRO A 290 0.02 14.06 -8.65
CA PRO A 290 1.41 14.54 -8.60
C PRO A 290 1.67 15.83 -9.38
N LYS A 291 0.92 16.12 -10.47
CA LYS A 291 1.16 17.31 -11.27
C LYS A 291 0.49 18.55 -10.67
N SER A 292 -0.72 18.40 -10.14
CA SER A 292 -1.48 19.49 -9.54
C SER A 292 -1.19 19.69 -8.05
N CYS A 293 -0.32 18.87 -7.45
CA CYS A 293 -0.02 18.87 -6.01
C CYS A 293 -1.31 18.84 -5.18
N GLY A 294 -2.15 17.87 -5.45
CA GLY A 294 -3.48 17.81 -4.87
C GLY A 294 -3.99 16.41 -4.59
N MET A 295 -5.24 16.37 -4.21
CA MET A 295 -5.97 15.13 -3.93
C MET A 295 -7.39 15.24 -4.45
N THR A 296 -7.87 14.21 -5.14
CA THR A 296 -9.29 14.07 -5.48
C THR A 296 -9.92 13.04 -4.55
N VAL A 297 -11.09 13.39 -4.01
CA VAL A 297 -11.90 12.50 -3.19
C VAL A 297 -13.07 11.99 -4.00
N PHE A 298 -13.23 10.68 -4.01
CA PHE A 298 -14.39 10.01 -4.56
C PHE A 298 -15.18 9.36 -3.44
N LYS A 299 -16.51 9.37 -3.57
CA LYS A 299 -17.42 8.62 -2.70
C LYS A 299 -17.82 7.32 -3.37
N GLU A 300 -17.67 6.21 -2.67
CA GLU A 300 -18.17 4.91 -3.14
C GLU A 300 -19.69 4.82 -2.95
N THR A 301 -20.39 4.28 -3.98
CA THR A 301 -21.86 4.14 -4.00
C THR A 301 -22.29 2.68 -4.07
#